data_7f308a22614215ea560eeaf90a47a579
#
_entry.id   7f308a22614215ea560eeaf90a47a579
#
_cell.length_a   1.000
_cell.length_b   1.000
_cell.length_c   1.000
_cell.angle_alpha   90.00
_cell.angle_beta   90.00
_cell.angle_gamma   90.00
#
_symmetry.space_group_name_H-M   'P 1'
#
loop_
_entity.id
_entity.type
_entity.pdbx_description
1 polymer ?
#
loop_
_entity_poly.entity_id
_entity_poly.type
_entity_poly.pdbx_seq_one_letter_code
_entity_poly.pdbx_strand_id
1 'polypeptide(L)'
;MGTGGRSGRRSGKGALGAEGAASPPCLYRCIECNREAQELYRDYSHGVFKITICKSCQKPVDKYIEYDPVIILINAILCKAQAYRHILFNTNINIHGKLCMFCLLCEAYLRWWQLQDSSQNTAPDDLIRYAKEWDFYRMFVIASFEQAAFLLGIFTFLWVEQPMTARKKPSFLLLLKALLLSSYGKLLLIPAVIWEHDYTPLCLRLIKVFVLTSNVQAIRVTLNTNRKLSLLAVLSGLLLESTMVYLFQRMEWDVSSDCAIYKSQNF
;
A
#
# COMPACT_ATOMS: atom_id res chain seq x y z
N MET A 1 38.24 -34.70 -1.07
CA MET A 1 37.93 -33.78 0.03
C MET A 1 36.58 -33.13 -0.27
N GLY A 2 35.56 -33.61 0.40
CA GLY A 2 34.18 -33.12 0.22
C GLY A 2 33.83 -32.05 1.21
N THR A 3 32.89 -31.17 0.85
CA THR A 3 32.03 -30.49 1.80
C THR A 3 30.64 -30.36 1.20
N GLY A 4 29.72 -31.07 1.85
CA GLY A 4 28.33 -31.16 1.53
C GLY A 4 27.54 -29.95 1.91
N GLY A 5 26.68 -29.50 0.99
CA GLY A 5 25.62 -28.53 1.21
C GLY A 5 24.34 -29.25 1.67
N ARG A 6 23.91 -28.99 2.89
CA ARG A 6 22.67 -29.51 3.47
C ARG A 6 21.45 -28.75 2.90
N SER A 7 20.75 -29.39 1.98
CA SER A 7 19.39 -29.03 1.58
C SER A 7 18.40 -29.49 2.67
N GLY A 8 17.74 -28.52 3.30
CA GLY A 8 16.69 -28.74 4.29
C GLY A 8 15.37 -29.18 3.63
N ARG A 9 15.18 -30.47 3.51
CA ARG A 9 13.94 -31.13 3.04
C ARG A 9 12.88 -31.03 4.14
N ARG A 10 11.90 -30.15 4.01
CA ARG A 10 10.68 -30.21 4.83
C ARG A 10 9.76 -31.31 4.28
N SER A 11 9.78 -32.46 4.97
CA SER A 11 8.91 -33.60 4.78
C SER A 11 7.46 -33.21 5.08
N GLY A 12 6.59 -33.28 4.07
CA GLY A 12 5.14 -33.28 4.25
C GLY A 12 4.68 -34.63 4.79
N LYS A 13 4.20 -34.67 6.03
CA LYS A 13 3.56 -35.87 6.61
C LYS A 13 2.18 -36.03 5.97
N GLY A 14 2.01 -37.10 5.21
CA GLY A 14 0.70 -37.62 4.86
C GLY A 14 0.01 -38.15 6.13
N ALA A 15 -1.19 -37.68 6.41
CA ALA A 15 -2.06 -38.18 7.44
C ALA A 15 -3.22 -38.94 6.80
N LEU A 16 -3.19 -40.27 6.96
CA LEU A 16 -4.34 -41.13 6.83
C LEU A 16 -5.15 -41.08 8.14
N GLY A 17 -6.44 -40.80 8.02
CA GLY A 17 -7.51 -41.24 8.90
C GLY A 17 -7.49 -40.76 10.35
N ALA A 18 -8.35 -39.77 10.67
CA ALA A 18 -9.08 -39.70 11.95
C ALA A 18 -10.30 -38.80 11.79
N GLU A 19 -11.48 -39.35 11.94
CA GLU A 19 -12.75 -38.64 12.14
C GLU A 19 -12.69 -37.87 13.44
N GLY A 20 -13.08 -36.57 13.40
CA GLY A 20 -13.32 -35.77 14.61
C GLY A 20 -12.35 -34.64 14.92
N ALA A 21 -11.42 -34.25 14.03
CA ALA A 21 -10.56 -33.09 14.23
C ALA A 21 -11.20 -31.83 13.63
N ALA A 22 -11.30 -30.76 14.42
CA ALA A 22 -11.66 -29.42 13.95
C ALA A 22 -10.84 -29.11 12.69
N SER A 23 -11.53 -28.72 11.60
CA SER A 23 -10.88 -28.38 10.34
C SER A 23 -9.77 -27.34 10.57
N PRO A 24 -8.55 -27.53 10.06
CA PRO A 24 -7.47 -26.56 10.22
C PRO A 24 -7.94 -25.18 9.73
N PRO A 25 -7.48 -24.07 10.35
CA PRO A 25 -7.90 -22.73 9.97
C PRO A 25 -7.66 -22.54 8.47
N CYS A 26 -8.72 -22.11 7.77
CA CYS A 26 -8.66 -21.90 6.32
C CYS A 26 -7.64 -20.81 6.01
N LEU A 27 -6.52 -21.22 5.44
CA LEU A 27 -5.34 -20.37 5.22
C LEU A 27 -5.47 -19.52 3.94
N TYR A 28 -6.27 -19.98 2.97
CA TYR A 28 -6.35 -19.43 1.62
C TYR A 28 -7.76 -18.99 1.23
N ARG A 29 -7.86 -18.18 0.18
CA ARG A 29 -9.17 -17.72 -0.37
C ARG A 29 -9.25 -17.90 -1.88
N CYS A 30 -10.43 -18.29 -2.35
CA CYS A 30 -10.70 -18.35 -3.78
C CYS A 30 -10.68 -16.93 -4.39
N ILE A 31 -9.90 -16.73 -5.44
CA ILE A 31 -9.75 -15.44 -6.11
C ILE A 31 -11.05 -14.98 -6.81
N GLU A 32 -11.94 -15.90 -7.20
CA GLU A 32 -13.20 -15.60 -7.87
C GLU A 32 -14.34 -15.27 -6.89
N CYS A 33 -14.72 -16.19 -6.01
CA CYS A 33 -15.86 -16.03 -5.12
C CYS A 33 -15.53 -15.55 -3.70
N ASN A 34 -14.23 -15.37 -3.35
CA ASN A 34 -13.74 -14.95 -2.04
C ASN A 34 -14.09 -15.91 -0.88
N ARG A 35 -14.52 -17.15 -1.16
CA ARG A 35 -14.74 -18.17 -0.12
C ARG A 35 -13.41 -18.75 0.33
N GLU A 36 -13.38 -19.22 1.58
CA GLU A 36 -12.23 -19.85 2.19
C GLU A 36 -11.94 -21.20 1.50
N ALA A 37 -10.67 -21.49 1.26
CA ALA A 37 -10.16 -22.73 0.67
C ALA A 37 -9.07 -23.32 1.58
N GLN A 38 -9.02 -24.64 1.65
CA GLN A 38 -8.06 -25.36 2.49
C GLN A 38 -6.71 -25.51 1.80
N GLU A 39 -6.72 -25.68 0.48
CA GLU A 39 -5.54 -25.94 -0.34
C GLU A 39 -5.60 -25.10 -1.62
N LEU A 40 -4.45 -24.61 -2.09
CA LEU A 40 -4.31 -23.93 -3.37
C LEU A 40 -4.07 -24.91 -4.51
N TYR A 41 -3.20 -25.89 -4.27
CA TYR A 41 -2.81 -26.90 -5.22
C TYR A 41 -2.47 -28.21 -4.49
N ARG A 42 -2.51 -29.30 -5.22
CA ARG A 42 -2.02 -30.61 -4.76
C ARG A 42 -0.79 -31.01 -5.53
N ASP A 43 0.23 -31.42 -4.81
CA ASP A 43 1.45 -31.97 -5.38
C ASP A 43 1.27 -33.48 -5.60
N TYR A 44 1.33 -33.88 -6.86
CA TYR A 44 1.31 -35.30 -7.26
C TYR A 44 2.72 -35.66 -7.62
N SER A 45 3.54 -36.15 -6.73
CA SER A 45 4.90 -36.65 -6.95
C SER A 45 5.54 -36.36 -8.34
N HIS A 46 6.83 -36.13 -8.43
CA HIS A 46 7.55 -35.76 -9.67
C HIS A 46 7.32 -34.32 -10.19
N GLY A 47 6.88 -33.37 -9.34
CA GLY A 47 6.77 -31.97 -9.73
C GLY A 47 5.51 -31.63 -10.52
N VAL A 48 4.52 -32.53 -10.56
CA VAL A 48 3.23 -32.26 -11.18
C VAL A 48 2.30 -31.63 -10.15
N PHE A 49 1.97 -30.36 -10.35
CA PHE A 49 1.02 -29.61 -9.50
C PHE A 49 -0.35 -29.54 -10.18
N LYS A 50 -1.41 -29.81 -9.44
CA LYS A 50 -2.78 -29.62 -9.91
C LYS A 50 -3.46 -28.57 -9.05
N ILE A 51 -3.94 -27.49 -9.68
CA ILE A 51 -4.68 -26.45 -8.98
C ILE A 51 -5.99 -27.02 -8.43
N THR A 52 -6.30 -26.68 -7.18
CA THR A 52 -7.53 -27.11 -6.52
C THR A 52 -8.73 -26.34 -7.09
N ILE A 53 -9.84 -27.05 -7.32
CA ILE A 53 -11.09 -26.45 -7.79
C ILE A 53 -11.93 -26.01 -6.58
N CYS A 54 -12.45 -24.80 -6.61
CA CYS A 54 -13.30 -24.26 -5.56
C CYS A 54 -14.64 -25.00 -5.50
N LYS A 55 -15.02 -25.52 -4.34
CA LYS A 55 -16.29 -26.24 -4.15
C LYS A 55 -17.54 -25.38 -4.39
N SER A 56 -17.40 -24.04 -4.32
CA SER A 56 -18.53 -23.13 -4.44
C SER A 56 -18.76 -22.59 -5.86
N CYS A 57 -17.71 -22.17 -6.54
CA CYS A 57 -17.83 -21.55 -7.88
C CYS A 57 -17.34 -22.46 -9.01
N GLN A 58 -16.84 -23.68 -8.69
CA GLN A 58 -16.32 -24.66 -9.63
C GLN A 58 -15.19 -24.14 -10.56
N LYS A 59 -14.54 -23.04 -10.15
CA LYS A 59 -13.38 -22.50 -10.84
C LYS A 59 -12.09 -22.80 -10.05
N PRO A 60 -10.91 -22.69 -10.67
CA PRO A 60 -9.63 -22.79 -9.96
C PRO A 60 -9.60 -21.85 -8.76
N VAL A 61 -9.12 -22.34 -7.59
CA VAL A 61 -9.02 -21.53 -6.37
C VAL A 61 -8.11 -20.33 -6.63
N ASP A 62 -6.98 -20.58 -7.28
CA ASP A 62 -6.04 -19.53 -7.64
C ASP A 62 -5.28 -19.88 -8.93
N LYS A 63 -5.62 -19.21 -10.02
CA LYS A 63 -4.96 -19.40 -11.33
C LYS A 63 -3.61 -18.67 -11.42
N TYR A 64 -3.37 -17.67 -10.53
CA TYR A 64 -2.15 -16.86 -10.58
C TYR A 64 -0.91 -17.62 -10.10
N ILE A 65 -1.07 -18.81 -9.54
CA ILE A 65 0.06 -19.68 -9.16
C ILE A 65 0.91 -20.05 -10.38
N GLU A 66 0.27 -20.20 -11.54
CA GLU A 66 0.94 -20.57 -12.81
C GLU A 66 1.36 -19.34 -13.64
N TYR A 67 1.02 -18.13 -13.19
CA TYR A 67 1.28 -16.92 -13.96
C TYR A 67 2.60 -16.26 -13.55
N ASP A 68 3.26 -15.66 -14.53
CA ASP A 68 4.43 -14.82 -14.27
C ASP A 68 4.09 -13.64 -13.34
N PRO A 69 5.03 -13.26 -12.44
CA PRO A 69 4.84 -12.11 -11.55
C PRO A 69 4.50 -10.81 -12.29
N VAL A 70 5.00 -10.64 -13.52
CA VAL A 70 4.71 -9.47 -14.36
C VAL A 70 3.21 -9.42 -14.73
N ILE A 71 2.61 -10.56 -15.07
CA ILE A 71 1.18 -10.63 -15.41
C ILE A 71 0.33 -10.34 -14.17
N ILE A 72 0.76 -10.81 -13.00
CA ILE A 72 0.09 -10.49 -11.73
C ILE A 72 0.13 -8.99 -11.47
N LEU A 73 1.30 -8.36 -11.66
CA LEU A 73 1.49 -6.92 -11.51
C LEU A 73 0.60 -6.12 -12.47
N ILE A 74 0.58 -6.48 -13.76
CA ILE A 74 -0.29 -5.83 -14.75
C ILE A 74 -1.77 -5.94 -14.35
N ASN A 75 -2.21 -7.10 -13.90
CA ASN A 75 -3.58 -7.30 -13.43
C ASN A 75 -3.89 -6.51 -12.15
N ALA A 76 -2.90 -6.31 -11.27
CA ALA A 76 -3.03 -5.45 -10.11
C ALA A 76 -3.13 -3.97 -10.52
N ILE A 77 -2.31 -3.51 -11.48
CA ILE A 77 -2.39 -2.16 -12.07
C ILE A 77 -3.77 -1.92 -12.71
N LEU A 78 -4.32 -2.91 -13.38
CA LEU A 78 -5.68 -2.86 -13.93
C LEU A 78 -6.78 -2.96 -12.85
N CYS A 79 -6.45 -2.90 -11.57
CA CYS A 79 -7.36 -2.96 -10.43
C CYS A 79 -8.28 -4.21 -10.42
N LYS A 80 -7.81 -5.35 -10.97
CA LYS A 80 -8.58 -6.59 -10.96
C LYS A 80 -8.64 -7.18 -9.55
N ALA A 81 -9.84 -7.38 -9.02
CA ALA A 81 -10.07 -7.92 -7.68
C ALA A 81 -9.40 -9.28 -7.43
N GLN A 82 -9.28 -10.09 -8.48
CA GLN A 82 -8.64 -11.41 -8.44
C GLN A 82 -7.14 -11.31 -8.11
N ALA A 83 -6.42 -10.37 -8.74
CA ALA A 83 -5.00 -10.14 -8.48
C ALA A 83 -4.77 -9.62 -7.04
N TYR A 84 -5.62 -8.71 -6.55
CA TYR A 84 -5.57 -8.25 -5.17
C TYR A 84 -5.81 -9.39 -4.17
N ARG A 85 -6.78 -10.29 -4.44
CA ARG A 85 -7.04 -11.45 -3.58
C ARG A 85 -5.86 -12.41 -3.56
N HIS A 86 -5.26 -12.69 -4.72
CA HIS A 86 -4.04 -13.50 -4.80
C HIS A 86 -2.92 -12.92 -3.93
N ILE A 87 -2.57 -11.64 -4.12
CA ILE A 87 -1.46 -11.00 -3.43
C ILE A 87 -1.70 -10.89 -1.92
N LEU A 88 -2.95 -10.59 -1.48
CA LEU A 88 -3.26 -10.33 -0.08
C LEU A 88 -3.53 -11.58 0.75
N PHE A 89 -4.15 -12.61 0.15
CA PHE A 89 -4.62 -13.78 0.89
C PHE A 89 -3.81 -15.05 0.59
N ASN A 90 -3.35 -15.21 -0.66
CA ASN A 90 -2.76 -16.46 -1.10
C ASN A 90 -1.23 -16.43 -1.18
N THR A 91 -0.64 -15.22 -1.12
CA THR A 91 0.82 -15.02 -1.20
C THR A 91 1.38 -14.52 0.13
N ASN A 92 2.48 -15.09 0.57
CA ASN A 92 3.15 -14.65 1.81
C ASN A 92 4.29 -13.67 1.50
N ILE A 93 3.93 -12.47 1.02
CA ILE A 93 4.90 -11.43 0.67
C ILE A 93 4.99 -10.42 1.81
N ASN A 94 6.16 -10.28 2.42
CA ASN A 94 6.43 -9.32 3.50
C ASN A 94 7.14 -8.05 3.01
N ILE A 95 6.71 -7.52 1.85
CA ILE A 95 7.34 -6.35 1.22
C ILE A 95 6.65 -5.02 1.58
N HIS A 96 5.47 -5.08 2.21
CA HIS A 96 4.59 -3.92 2.41
C HIS A 96 5.26 -2.75 3.13
N GLY A 97 6.02 -3.03 4.21
CA GLY A 97 6.74 -1.99 4.96
C GLY A 97 7.87 -1.34 4.15
N LYS A 98 8.66 -2.15 3.43
CA LYS A 98 9.74 -1.66 2.57
C LYS A 98 9.19 -0.82 1.43
N LEU A 99 8.09 -1.24 0.81
CA LEU A 99 7.40 -0.51 -0.25
C LEU A 99 6.85 0.83 0.27
N CYS A 100 6.26 0.84 1.46
CA CYS A 100 5.78 2.07 2.09
C CYS A 100 6.90 3.07 2.32
N MET A 101 8.02 2.66 2.93
CA MET A 101 9.19 3.51 3.14
C MET A 101 9.74 4.05 1.82
N PHE A 102 9.83 3.20 0.80
CA PHE A 102 10.30 3.63 -0.51
C PHE A 102 9.35 4.66 -1.16
N CYS A 103 8.04 4.45 -1.09
CA CYS A 103 7.06 5.43 -1.59
C CYS A 103 7.14 6.77 -0.85
N LEU A 104 7.34 6.76 0.48
CA LEU A 104 7.52 7.98 1.28
C LEU A 104 8.79 8.73 0.91
N LEU A 105 9.91 8.01 0.71
CA LEU A 105 11.16 8.61 0.26
C LEU A 105 11.02 9.25 -1.12
N CYS A 106 10.35 8.58 -2.06
CA CYS A 106 10.06 9.13 -3.38
C CYS A 106 9.22 10.40 -3.30
N GLU A 107 8.16 10.41 -2.48
CA GLU A 107 7.28 11.57 -2.29
C GLU A 107 8.03 12.74 -1.65
N ALA A 108 8.83 12.47 -0.62
CA ALA A 108 9.68 13.48 0.02
C ALA A 108 10.71 14.08 -0.95
N TYR A 109 11.35 13.23 -1.77
CA TYR A 109 12.30 13.66 -2.77
C TYR A 109 11.68 14.57 -3.82
N LEU A 110 10.48 14.24 -4.32
CA LEU A 110 9.78 15.07 -5.29
C LEU A 110 9.41 16.45 -4.75
N ARG A 111 8.93 16.51 -3.50
CA ARG A 111 8.62 17.78 -2.82
C ARG A 111 9.87 18.61 -2.59
N TRP A 112 10.93 17.97 -2.16
CA TRP A 112 12.23 18.61 -1.96
C TRP A 112 12.81 19.15 -3.28
N TRP A 113 12.71 18.37 -4.36
CA TRP A 113 13.12 18.79 -5.70
C TRP A 113 12.36 20.04 -6.16
N GLN A 114 11.05 20.07 -6.03
CA GLN A 114 10.21 21.21 -6.39
C GLN A 114 10.56 22.46 -5.56
N LEU A 115 10.89 22.29 -4.28
CA LEU A 115 11.33 23.39 -3.43
C LEU A 115 12.68 23.96 -3.89
N GLN A 116 13.61 23.10 -4.32
CA GLN A 116 14.92 23.50 -4.82
C GLN A 116 14.84 24.25 -6.15
N ASP A 117 13.99 23.77 -7.08
CA ASP A 117 13.79 24.42 -8.37
C ASP A 117 13.29 25.85 -8.23
N SER A 118 12.39 26.07 -7.28
CA SER A 118 11.89 27.44 -6.97
C SER A 118 12.94 28.34 -6.30
N SER A 119 14.04 27.79 -5.74
CA SER A 119 15.05 28.55 -4.98
C SER A 119 16.39 28.77 -5.72
N GLN A 120 16.49 28.45 -7.00
CA GLN A 120 17.74 28.50 -7.79
C GLN A 120 18.39 29.90 -7.94
N ASN A 121 17.78 30.96 -7.42
CA ASN A 121 18.28 32.34 -7.57
C ASN A 121 19.18 32.82 -6.43
N THR A 122 19.61 31.96 -5.51
CA THR A 122 20.42 32.37 -4.33
C THR A 122 21.80 31.69 -4.33
N ALA A 123 22.84 32.45 -4.04
CA ALA A 123 24.25 32.12 -4.17
C ALA A 123 24.71 30.85 -3.40
N PRO A 124 25.82 30.18 -3.85
CA PRO A 124 26.30 28.93 -3.27
C PRO A 124 27.17 29.18 -2.06
N ASP A 125 26.66 28.89 -0.87
CA ASP A 125 27.44 28.84 0.39
C ASP A 125 27.26 27.47 1.08
N ASP A 126 28.29 26.98 1.76
CA ASP A 126 28.27 25.69 2.45
C ASP A 126 27.16 25.60 3.51
N LEU A 127 26.78 26.76 4.09
CA LEU A 127 25.63 26.86 5.00
C LEU A 127 24.31 26.47 4.34
N ILE A 128 24.19 26.72 3.02
CA ILE A 128 23.00 26.39 2.22
C ILE A 128 22.89 24.86 2.04
N ARG A 129 24.01 24.16 2.04
CA ARG A 129 24.03 22.70 1.89
C ARG A 129 23.39 21.99 3.10
N TYR A 130 23.70 22.43 4.34
CA TYR A 130 23.06 21.93 5.54
C TYR A 130 21.57 22.27 5.60
N ALA A 131 21.18 23.46 5.17
CA ALA A 131 19.78 23.83 5.08
C ALA A 131 19.00 22.94 4.10
N LYS A 132 19.61 22.58 2.96
CA LYS A 132 19.00 21.68 1.95
C LYS A 132 18.77 20.25 2.47
N GLU A 133 19.70 19.71 3.25
CA GLU A 133 19.55 18.39 3.88
C GLU A 133 18.41 18.41 4.92
N TRP A 134 18.36 19.47 5.74
CA TRP A 134 17.31 19.65 6.73
C TRP A 134 15.92 19.76 6.09
N ASP A 135 15.80 20.46 4.99
CA ASP A 135 14.56 20.58 4.22
C ASP A 135 14.06 19.22 3.70
N PHE A 136 14.98 18.34 3.28
CA PHE A 136 14.60 16.98 2.87
C PHE A 136 13.99 16.20 4.03
N TYR A 137 14.64 16.20 5.21
CA TYR A 137 14.09 15.51 6.39
C TYR A 137 12.74 16.07 6.81
N ARG A 138 12.58 17.38 6.74
CA ARG A 138 11.31 18.06 6.99
C ARG A 138 10.22 17.60 6.03
N MET A 139 10.50 17.54 4.74
CA MET A 139 9.55 17.05 3.73
C MET A 139 9.20 15.56 3.95
N PHE A 140 10.15 14.74 4.36
CA PHE A 140 9.92 13.36 4.69
C PHE A 140 8.99 13.18 5.90
N VAL A 141 9.21 13.96 6.94
CA VAL A 141 8.36 13.94 8.15
C VAL A 141 6.93 14.38 7.80
N ILE A 142 6.77 15.47 7.03
CA ILE A 142 5.45 15.95 6.58
C ILE A 142 4.74 14.88 5.76
N ALA A 143 5.40 14.27 4.76
CA ALA A 143 4.84 13.19 3.95
C ALA A 143 4.42 11.98 4.80
N SER A 144 5.19 11.66 5.85
CA SER A 144 4.87 10.57 6.77
C SER A 144 3.62 10.86 7.60
N PHE A 145 3.46 12.10 8.08
CA PHE A 145 2.27 12.53 8.82
C PHE A 145 1.02 12.56 7.93
N GLU A 146 1.13 13.04 6.69
CA GLU A 146 0.03 13.03 5.72
C GLU A 146 -0.44 11.60 5.42
N GLN A 147 0.50 10.68 5.16
CA GLN A 147 0.18 9.28 4.93
C GLN A 147 -0.47 8.64 6.17
N ALA A 148 0.02 8.95 7.37
CA ALA A 148 -0.57 8.47 8.63
C ALA A 148 -1.99 9.03 8.83
N ALA A 149 -2.21 10.32 8.56
CA ALA A 149 -3.52 10.96 8.64
C ALA A 149 -4.51 10.34 7.66
N PHE A 150 -4.10 10.08 6.42
CA PHE A 150 -4.91 9.39 5.42
C PHE A 150 -5.37 8.01 5.91
N LEU A 151 -4.43 7.20 6.42
CA LEU A 151 -4.75 5.88 6.98
C LEU A 151 -5.68 5.97 8.18
N LEU A 152 -5.40 6.88 9.11
CA LEU A 152 -6.24 7.11 10.29
C LEU A 152 -7.67 7.52 9.89
N GLY A 153 -7.84 8.38 8.89
CA GLY A 153 -9.15 8.78 8.37
C GLY A 153 -9.96 7.59 7.84
N ILE A 154 -9.31 6.70 7.07
CA ILE A 154 -9.96 5.48 6.59
C ILE A 154 -10.35 4.57 7.77
N PHE A 155 -9.44 4.36 8.71
CA PHE A 155 -9.68 3.47 9.83
C PHE A 155 -10.77 3.97 10.77
N THR A 156 -10.78 5.25 11.10
CA THR A 156 -11.82 5.85 11.95
C THR A 156 -13.19 5.78 11.30
N PHE A 157 -13.28 6.06 10.00
CA PHE A 157 -14.53 5.94 9.25
C PHE A 157 -15.05 4.50 9.25
N LEU A 158 -14.20 3.53 8.94
CA LEU A 158 -14.60 2.13 8.90
C LEU A 158 -14.95 1.59 10.29
N TRP A 159 -14.32 2.10 11.35
CA TRP A 159 -14.65 1.73 12.72
C TRP A 159 -16.03 2.26 13.16
N VAL A 160 -16.37 3.48 12.73
CA VAL A 160 -17.68 4.08 13.01
C VAL A 160 -18.82 3.39 12.24
N GLU A 161 -18.58 3.09 10.94
CA GLU A 161 -19.59 2.49 10.07
C GLU A 161 -19.81 0.99 10.31
N GLN A 162 -18.81 0.28 10.86
CA GLN A 162 -18.94 -1.12 11.22
C GLN A 162 -19.05 -1.27 12.75
N PRO A 163 -20.24 -1.06 13.35
CA PRO A 163 -20.44 -1.30 14.76
C PRO A 163 -20.16 -2.78 15.09
N MET A 164 -19.68 -3.03 16.29
CA MET A 164 -19.16 -4.28 16.87
C MET A 164 -20.01 -5.57 16.63
N THR A 165 -21.13 -5.49 15.97
CA THR A 165 -22.07 -6.57 15.63
C THR A 165 -21.67 -7.43 14.43
N ALA A 166 -20.68 -7.03 13.62
CA ALA A 166 -20.22 -7.83 12.50
C ALA A 166 -19.41 -9.03 13.03
N ARG A 167 -19.92 -10.21 12.80
CA ARG A 167 -19.49 -11.54 13.27
C ARG A 167 -18.02 -11.93 12.95
N LYS A 168 -17.29 -11.12 12.21
CA LYS A 168 -15.86 -11.25 11.92
C LYS A 168 -15.21 -9.86 11.99
N LYS A 169 -14.45 -9.61 13.06
CA LYS A 169 -13.59 -8.41 13.15
C LYS A 169 -12.71 -8.36 11.89
N PRO A 170 -12.74 -7.26 11.10
CA PRO A 170 -11.79 -7.12 10.03
C PRO A 170 -10.40 -7.19 10.62
N SER A 171 -9.52 -8.01 10.06
CA SER A 171 -8.13 -8.04 10.49
C SER A 171 -7.49 -6.72 10.06
N PHE A 172 -7.35 -5.81 11.03
CA PHE A 172 -6.80 -4.46 10.84
C PHE A 172 -5.45 -4.49 10.12
N LEU A 173 -4.61 -5.47 10.47
CA LEU A 173 -3.33 -5.71 9.82
C LEU A 173 -3.47 -6.05 8.33
N LEU A 174 -4.50 -6.80 7.95
CA LEU A 174 -4.72 -7.15 6.55
C LEU A 174 -5.15 -5.92 5.75
N LEU A 175 -6.03 -5.09 6.32
CA LEU A 175 -6.45 -3.84 5.69
C LEU A 175 -5.28 -2.87 5.55
N LEU A 176 -4.43 -2.74 6.59
CA LEU A 176 -3.21 -1.94 6.54
C LEU A 176 -2.27 -2.43 5.42
N LYS A 177 -2.01 -3.75 5.36
CA LYS A 177 -1.20 -4.33 4.27
C LYS A 177 -1.80 -4.04 2.89
N ALA A 178 -3.12 -4.11 2.75
CA ALA A 178 -3.82 -3.83 1.50
C ALA A 178 -3.67 -2.36 1.07
N LEU A 179 -3.82 -1.41 2.00
CA LEU A 179 -3.67 0.02 1.74
C LEU A 179 -2.21 0.40 1.43
N LEU A 180 -1.25 -0.16 2.16
CA LEU A 180 0.16 0.03 1.85
C LEU A 180 0.54 -0.51 0.47
N LEU A 181 0.01 -1.69 0.13
CA LEU A 181 0.23 -2.27 -1.20
C LEU A 181 -0.43 -1.40 -2.29
N SER A 182 -1.64 -0.89 -2.08
CA SER A 182 -2.34 -0.09 -3.09
C SER A 182 -1.70 1.27 -3.36
N SER A 183 -0.82 1.73 -2.47
CA SER A 183 -0.04 2.96 -2.64
C SER A 183 1.12 2.83 -3.64
N TYR A 184 1.36 1.62 -4.21
CA TYR A 184 2.43 1.42 -5.20
C TYR A 184 2.34 2.35 -6.42
N GLY A 185 1.16 2.85 -6.74
CA GLY A 185 0.96 3.83 -7.81
C GLY A 185 1.75 5.13 -7.61
N LYS A 186 2.14 5.47 -6.38
CA LYS A 186 3.02 6.61 -6.10
C LYS A 186 4.42 6.46 -6.75
N LEU A 187 4.86 5.24 -7.04
CA LEU A 187 6.13 5.01 -7.75
C LEU A 187 6.12 5.58 -9.17
N LEU A 188 4.95 5.73 -9.79
CA LEU A 188 4.81 6.35 -11.10
C LEU A 188 5.12 7.86 -11.09
N LEU A 189 5.19 8.48 -9.91
CA LEU A 189 5.60 9.88 -9.77
C LEU A 189 7.06 10.08 -10.20
N ILE A 190 7.95 9.11 -9.95
CA ILE A 190 9.38 9.21 -10.28
C ILE A 190 9.58 9.39 -11.80
N PRO A 191 9.11 8.47 -12.67
CA PRO A 191 9.26 8.66 -14.10
C PRO A 191 8.52 9.90 -14.62
N ALA A 192 7.37 10.25 -14.03
CA ALA A 192 6.61 11.42 -14.45
C ALA A 192 7.37 12.74 -14.21
N VAL A 193 8.26 12.80 -13.21
CA VAL A 193 9.09 13.97 -12.92
C VAL A 193 10.41 13.92 -13.67
N ILE A 194 11.05 12.75 -13.81
CA ILE A 194 12.32 12.60 -14.57
C ILE A 194 12.12 12.99 -16.05
N TRP A 195 11.00 12.60 -16.63
CA TRP A 195 10.63 12.98 -18.00
C TRP A 195 9.67 14.18 -17.98
N GLU A 196 10.16 15.31 -17.45
CA GLU A 196 9.39 16.53 -17.37
C GLU A 196 8.97 17.01 -18.77
N HIS A 197 7.66 17.11 -18.96
CA HIS A 197 7.01 17.56 -20.19
C HIS A 197 5.88 18.55 -19.84
N ASP A 198 5.40 19.32 -20.81
CA ASP A 198 4.29 20.25 -20.68
C ASP A 198 3.03 19.60 -20.06
N TYR A 199 2.88 18.29 -20.18
CA TYR A 199 1.77 17.49 -19.62
C TYR A 199 2.00 16.97 -18.20
N THR A 200 3.12 17.31 -17.55
CA THR A 200 3.44 16.84 -16.18
C THR A 200 2.30 17.05 -15.19
N PRO A 201 1.61 18.21 -15.11
CA PRO A 201 0.52 18.41 -14.16
C PRO A 201 -0.67 17.49 -14.41
N LEU A 202 -0.96 17.15 -15.67
CA LEU A 202 -2.00 16.16 -16.01
C LEU A 202 -1.60 14.76 -15.53
N CYS A 203 -0.36 14.33 -15.80
CA CYS A 203 0.17 13.05 -15.36
C CYS A 203 0.09 12.90 -13.84
N LEU A 204 0.48 13.91 -13.09
CA LEU A 204 0.39 13.92 -11.62
C LEU A 204 -1.06 13.75 -11.12
N ARG A 205 -2.02 14.41 -11.77
CA ARG A 205 -3.46 14.26 -11.45
C ARG A 205 -3.95 12.84 -11.75
N LEU A 206 -3.55 12.27 -12.89
CA LEU A 206 -3.92 10.90 -13.27
C LEU A 206 -3.34 9.86 -12.29
N ILE A 207 -2.09 10.03 -11.85
CA ILE A 207 -1.46 9.17 -10.85
C ILE A 207 -2.23 9.25 -9.52
N LYS A 208 -2.63 10.44 -9.07
CA LYS A 208 -3.46 10.58 -7.86
C LYS A 208 -4.80 9.84 -8.00
N VAL A 209 -5.51 10.02 -9.10
CA VAL A 209 -6.76 9.31 -9.38
C VAL A 209 -6.56 7.80 -9.40
N PHE A 210 -5.46 7.33 -10.00
CA PHE A 210 -5.10 5.91 -10.02
C PHE A 210 -4.86 5.36 -8.61
N VAL A 211 -4.09 6.05 -7.77
CA VAL A 211 -3.82 5.65 -6.38
C VAL A 211 -5.13 5.59 -5.57
N LEU A 212 -6.03 6.58 -5.74
CA LEU A 212 -7.32 6.58 -5.06
C LEU A 212 -8.20 5.40 -5.50
N THR A 213 -8.26 5.12 -6.79
CA THR A 213 -9.01 3.98 -7.34
C THR A 213 -8.45 2.65 -6.82
N SER A 214 -7.13 2.53 -6.76
CA SER A 214 -6.41 1.38 -6.19
C SER A 214 -6.76 1.18 -4.71
N ASN A 215 -6.78 2.26 -3.90
CA ASN A 215 -7.17 2.20 -2.49
C ASN A 215 -8.64 1.78 -2.30
N VAL A 216 -9.57 2.31 -3.10
CA VAL A 216 -10.98 1.89 -3.08
C VAL A 216 -11.11 0.39 -3.38
N GLN A 217 -10.37 -0.10 -4.38
CA GLN A 217 -10.38 -1.52 -4.74
C GLN A 217 -9.76 -2.40 -3.63
N ALA A 218 -8.69 -1.95 -3.00
CA ALA A 218 -8.05 -2.65 -1.88
C ALA A 218 -9.02 -2.80 -0.69
N ILE A 219 -9.70 -1.74 -0.28
CA ILE A 219 -10.70 -1.77 0.79
C ILE A 219 -11.86 -2.72 0.42
N ARG A 220 -12.38 -2.60 -0.79
CA ARG A 220 -13.48 -3.44 -1.28
C ARG A 220 -13.13 -4.93 -1.26
N VAL A 221 -11.93 -5.29 -1.70
CA VAL A 221 -11.47 -6.68 -1.75
C VAL A 221 -11.24 -7.23 -0.34
N THR A 222 -10.65 -6.44 0.55
CA THR A 222 -10.28 -6.85 1.90
C THR A 222 -11.51 -7.04 2.79
N LEU A 223 -12.43 -6.07 2.76
CA LEU A 223 -13.62 -6.06 3.62
C LEU A 223 -14.86 -6.67 2.94
N ASN A 224 -14.77 -6.99 1.64
CA ASN A 224 -15.90 -7.46 0.83
C ASN A 224 -17.12 -6.53 0.92
N THR A 225 -16.88 -5.21 0.90
CA THR A 225 -17.88 -4.15 1.06
C THR A 225 -18.36 -3.60 -0.28
N ASN A 226 -19.43 -2.79 -0.22
CA ASN A 226 -19.96 -2.10 -1.38
C ASN A 226 -18.99 -1.01 -1.87
N ARG A 227 -18.98 -0.73 -3.19
CA ARG A 227 -18.15 0.33 -3.79
C ARG A 227 -18.38 1.71 -3.16
N LYS A 228 -19.65 2.04 -2.83
CA LYS A 228 -20.01 3.33 -2.21
C LYS A 228 -19.34 3.52 -0.84
N LEU A 229 -19.40 2.48 0.02
CA LEU A 229 -18.77 2.53 1.34
C LEU A 229 -17.25 2.65 1.26
N SER A 230 -16.62 1.87 0.35
CA SER A 230 -15.17 1.96 0.13
C SER A 230 -14.74 3.34 -0.39
N LEU A 231 -15.56 3.96 -1.27
CA LEU A 231 -15.31 5.31 -1.76
C LEU A 231 -15.42 6.35 -0.64
N LEU A 232 -16.49 6.26 0.19
CA LEU A 232 -16.68 7.17 1.33
C LEU A 232 -15.51 7.05 2.33
N ALA A 233 -15.02 5.84 2.59
CA ALA A 233 -13.85 5.62 3.44
C ALA A 233 -12.59 6.31 2.88
N VAL A 234 -12.34 6.22 1.58
CA VAL A 234 -11.19 6.91 0.96
C VAL A 234 -11.38 8.42 0.99
N LEU A 235 -12.60 8.92 0.75
CA LEU A 235 -12.90 10.36 0.85
C LEU A 235 -12.69 10.89 2.27
N SER A 236 -13.08 10.15 3.31
CA SER A 236 -12.80 10.54 4.71
C SER A 236 -11.31 10.59 5.02
N GLY A 237 -10.52 9.65 4.46
CA GLY A 237 -9.06 9.68 4.53
C GLY A 237 -8.47 10.93 3.88
N LEU A 238 -8.93 11.29 2.69
CA LEU A 238 -8.51 12.51 1.97
C LEU A 238 -8.87 13.80 2.72
N LEU A 239 -10.03 13.84 3.34
CA LEU A 239 -10.44 15.00 4.15
C LEU A 239 -9.49 15.19 5.33
N LEU A 240 -9.15 14.11 6.04
CA LEU A 240 -8.22 14.20 7.17
C LEU A 240 -6.80 14.56 6.71
N GLU A 241 -6.31 13.98 5.62
CA GLU A 241 -5.04 14.36 4.98
C GLU A 241 -5.03 15.85 4.63
N SER A 242 -6.08 16.35 3.96
CA SER A 242 -6.19 17.77 3.56
C SER A 242 -6.22 18.72 4.77
N THR A 243 -6.89 18.33 5.86
CA THR A 243 -6.90 19.12 7.10
C THR A 243 -5.52 19.18 7.73
N MET A 244 -4.76 18.09 7.72
CA MET A 244 -3.38 18.06 8.21
C MET A 244 -2.46 18.94 7.39
N VAL A 245 -2.55 18.88 6.05
CA VAL A 245 -1.77 19.76 5.15
C VAL A 245 -2.06 21.21 5.44
N TYR A 246 -3.35 21.57 5.58
CA TYR A 246 -3.76 22.93 5.90
C TYR A 246 -3.22 23.42 7.25
N LEU A 247 -3.25 22.57 8.29
CA LEU A 247 -2.71 22.89 9.60
C LEU A 247 -1.19 23.10 9.57
N PHE A 248 -0.44 22.26 8.84
CA PHE A 248 1.00 22.43 8.68
C PHE A 248 1.34 23.75 7.97
N GLN A 249 0.63 24.07 6.89
CA GLN A 249 0.84 25.32 6.17
C GLN A 249 0.55 26.55 7.05
N ARG A 250 -0.49 26.47 7.87
CA ARG A 250 -0.83 27.57 8.80
C ARG A 250 0.22 27.72 9.90
N MET A 251 0.68 26.63 10.50
CA MET A 251 1.75 26.67 11.51
C MET A 251 3.05 27.25 10.95
N GLU A 252 3.38 26.93 9.70
CA GLU A 252 4.57 27.42 9.02
C GLU A 252 4.48 28.93 8.77
N TRP A 253 3.30 29.42 8.42
CA TRP A 253 3.02 30.86 8.27
C TRP A 253 3.13 31.61 9.59
N ASP A 254 2.59 31.05 10.69
CA ASP A 254 2.64 31.68 12.01
C ASP A 254 4.09 31.74 12.55
N VAL A 255 4.87 30.70 12.40
CA VAL A 255 6.30 30.67 12.78
C VAL A 255 7.12 31.69 11.98
N SER A 256 6.83 31.85 10.68
CA SER A 256 7.49 32.84 9.82
C SER A 256 7.14 34.28 10.23
N SER A 257 5.88 34.53 10.61
CA SER A 257 5.43 35.85 11.09
C SER A 257 6.04 36.19 12.45
N ASP A 258 6.13 35.24 13.38
CA ASP A 258 6.74 35.46 14.69
C ASP A 258 8.25 35.76 14.58
N CYS A 259 8.98 35.04 13.70
CA CYS A 259 10.39 35.35 13.41
C CYS A 259 10.57 36.73 12.80
N ALA A 260 9.66 37.19 11.95
CA ALA A 260 9.71 38.53 11.35
C ALA A 260 9.46 39.62 12.39
N ILE A 261 8.52 39.42 13.31
CA ILE A 261 8.20 40.34 14.42
C ILE A 261 9.40 40.41 15.39
N TYR A 262 10.00 39.26 15.76
CA TYR A 262 11.17 39.23 16.65
C TYR A 262 12.39 39.94 16.04
N LYS A 263 12.60 39.85 14.73
CA LYS A 263 13.67 40.55 14.01
C LYS A 263 13.42 42.06 13.90
N SER A 264 12.16 42.48 13.88
CA SER A 264 11.77 43.90 13.87
C SER A 264 11.88 44.56 15.24
N GLN A 265 11.85 43.85 16.35
CA GLN A 265 11.98 44.38 17.71
C GLN A 265 13.44 44.56 18.19
N ASN A 266 14.42 44.04 17.47
CA ASN A 266 15.84 44.07 17.82
C ASN A 266 16.67 45.04 16.95
N PHE A 267 16.02 46.02 16.27
CA PHE A 267 16.67 47.16 15.62
C PHE A 267 16.26 48.45 16.23
#